data_67872b9090e803ba06c63454f1063ffb
#
_entry.id   67872b9090e803ba06c63454f1063ffb
#
_cell.length_a   1.000
_cell.length_b   1.000
_cell.length_c   1.000
_cell.angle_alpha   90.00
_cell.angle_beta   90.00
_cell.angle_gamma   90.00
#
_symmetry.space_group_name_H-M   'P 1'
#
loop_
_entity.id
_entity.type
_entity.pdbx_description
1 polymer ?
#
loop_
_entity_poly.entity_id
_entity_poly.type
_entity_poly.pdbx_seq_one_letter_code
_entity_poly.pdbx_strand_id
1 'polypeptide(L)'
;MFALELGRRLRAAGSPISSIACHPGVAKTELTRQVGWAKLVMPVAAPLLNTAKQGALPALQAATDPDAQGGDYYGPYGFMEATGATSGRAVATATARDPLLATRLWEVSKDMTGIDPGLPPAA
;
A
#
# COMPACT_ATOMS: atom_id res chain seq x y z
N MET A 1 4.71 5.31 2.07
CA MET A 1 5.96 5.94 2.59
C MET A 1 6.93 4.90 3.15
N PHE A 2 6.66 4.21 4.26
CA PHE A 2 7.58 3.23 4.87
C PHE A 2 8.08 2.15 3.89
N ALA A 3 7.17 1.51 3.15
CA ALA A 3 7.55 0.49 2.16
C ALA A 3 8.46 1.04 1.04
N LEU A 4 8.27 2.30 0.63
CA LEU A 4 9.13 2.95 -0.35
C LEU A 4 10.54 3.19 0.20
N GLU A 5 10.66 3.59 1.47
CA GLU A 5 11.94 3.75 2.15
C GLU A 5 12.64 2.40 2.33
N LEU A 6 11.91 1.38 2.77
CA LEU A 6 12.44 0.02 2.86
C LEU A 6 12.99 -0.45 1.51
N GLY A 7 12.27 -0.23 0.42
CA GLY A 7 12.73 -0.57 -0.92
C GLY A 7 14.01 0.17 -1.33
N ARG A 8 14.17 1.46 -0.96
CA ARG A 8 15.39 2.22 -1.21
C ARG A 8 16.58 1.65 -0.43
N ARG A 9 16.40 1.36 0.86
CA ARG A 9 17.44 0.79 1.72
C ARG A 9 17.86 -0.63 1.29
N LEU A 10 16.89 -1.46 0.90
CA LEU A 10 17.18 -2.78 0.36
C LEU A 10 18.03 -2.70 -0.92
N ARG A 11 17.73 -1.78 -1.83
CA ARG A 11 18.55 -1.55 -3.01
C ARG A 11 19.95 -1.05 -2.66
N ALA A 12 20.06 -0.11 -1.72
CA ALA A 12 21.35 0.39 -1.25
C ALA A 12 22.21 -0.71 -0.60
N ALA A 13 21.57 -1.69 0.03
CA ALA A 13 22.21 -2.88 0.59
C ALA A 13 22.55 -3.97 -0.45
N GLY A 14 22.19 -3.80 -1.72
CA GLY A 14 22.34 -4.84 -2.74
C GLY A 14 21.47 -6.08 -2.48
N SER A 15 20.39 -5.94 -1.71
CA SER A 15 19.50 -7.05 -1.35
C SER A 15 18.65 -7.48 -2.54
N PRO A 16 18.45 -8.79 -2.76
CA PRO A 16 17.52 -9.31 -3.77
C PRO A 16 16.06 -9.16 -3.37
N ILE A 17 15.76 -8.70 -2.16
CA ILE A 17 14.40 -8.57 -1.65
C ILE A 17 13.78 -7.29 -2.23
N SER A 18 12.55 -7.41 -2.73
CA SER A 18 11.73 -6.28 -3.18
C SER A 18 10.69 -5.89 -2.15
N SER A 19 10.60 -4.59 -1.83
CA SER A 19 9.52 -4.04 -1.03
C SER A 19 8.51 -3.38 -1.95
N ILE A 20 7.29 -3.92 -1.98
CA ILE A 20 6.19 -3.48 -2.84
C ILE A 20 5.00 -3.13 -1.95
N ALA A 21 4.34 -2.03 -2.23
CA ALA A 21 3.14 -1.62 -1.52
C ALA A 21 1.88 -1.92 -2.34
N CYS A 22 0.77 -2.18 -1.65
CA CYS A 22 -0.53 -2.28 -2.29
C CYS A 22 -1.64 -1.76 -1.37
N HIS A 23 -2.78 -1.42 -1.95
CA HIS A 23 -4.00 -1.10 -1.21
C HIS A 23 -5.23 -1.73 -1.87
N PRO A 24 -6.25 -2.14 -1.10
CA PRO A 24 -7.45 -2.82 -1.61
C PRO A 24 -8.48 -1.84 -2.20
N GLY A 25 -8.24 -0.53 -2.14
CA GLY A 25 -9.27 0.47 -2.37
C GLY A 25 -10.34 0.43 -1.27
N VAL A 26 -11.53 0.91 -1.60
CA VAL A 26 -12.69 0.85 -0.70
C VAL A 26 -13.43 -0.45 -0.94
N ALA A 27 -13.16 -1.44 -0.08
CA ALA A 27 -13.78 -2.76 -0.17
C ALA A 27 -14.83 -2.96 0.93
N LYS A 28 -15.88 -3.74 0.60
CA LYS A 28 -16.87 -4.21 1.58
C LYS A 28 -16.21 -5.22 2.50
N THR A 29 -15.90 -4.80 3.72
CA THR A 29 -15.33 -5.66 4.76
C THR A 29 -16.18 -5.55 6.03
N GLU A 30 -16.01 -6.49 6.96
CA GLU A 30 -16.68 -6.44 8.27
C GLU A 30 -16.38 -5.14 9.03
N LEU A 31 -15.26 -4.47 8.72
CA LEU A 31 -14.88 -3.18 9.31
C LEU A 31 -15.95 -2.11 9.07
N THR A 32 -16.57 -2.08 7.89
CA THR A 32 -17.63 -1.11 7.56
C THR A 32 -18.92 -1.32 8.37
N ARG A 33 -19.12 -2.51 8.93
CA ARG A 33 -20.29 -2.81 9.80
C ARG A 33 -20.21 -2.16 11.16
N GLN A 34 -19.02 -1.82 11.63
CA GLN A 34 -18.80 -1.26 12.98
C GLN A 34 -18.99 0.26 13.03
N VAL A 35 -19.09 0.92 11.88
CA VAL A 35 -19.28 2.37 11.81
C VAL A 35 -20.79 2.67 11.76
N GLY A 36 -21.34 3.23 12.83
CA GLY A 36 -22.79 3.38 13.02
C GLY A 36 -23.54 4.10 11.89
N TRP A 37 -23.00 5.20 11.36
CA TRP A 37 -23.58 5.93 10.23
C TRP A 37 -23.49 5.18 8.89
N ALA A 38 -22.52 4.26 8.76
CA ALA A 38 -22.36 3.46 7.55
C ALA A 38 -23.59 2.58 7.28
N LYS A 39 -24.33 2.16 8.32
CA LYS A 39 -25.57 1.39 8.18
C LYS A 39 -26.65 2.11 7.36
N LEU A 40 -26.67 3.44 7.39
CA LEU A 40 -27.63 4.26 6.66
C LEU A 40 -27.23 4.46 5.19
N VAL A 41 -25.92 4.59 4.92
CA VAL A 41 -25.38 4.92 3.59
C VAL A 41 -25.02 3.66 2.79
N MET A 42 -24.65 2.57 3.47
CA MET A 42 -24.17 1.33 2.84
C MET A 42 -25.17 0.69 1.86
N PRO A 43 -26.49 0.66 2.07
CA PRO A 43 -27.38 0.07 1.08
C PRO A 43 -27.28 0.71 -0.30
N VAL A 44 -26.99 2.03 -0.35
CA VAL A 44 -26.85 2.79 -1.60
C VAL A 44 -25.40 2.72 -2.13
N ALA A 45 -24.40 2.79 -1.24
CA ALA A 45 -22.99 2.80 -1.62
C ALA A 45 -22.42 1.40 -1.90
N ALA A 46 -23.00 0.36 -1.33
CA ALA A 46 -22.49 -1.00 -1.42
C ALA A 46 -22.30 -1.54 -2.86
N PRO A 47 -23.17 -1.26 -3.84
CA PRO A 47 -22.94 -1.69 -5.22
C PRO A 47 -21.71 -1.06 -5.88
N LEU A 48 -21.28 0.10 -5.36
CA LEU A 48 -20.14 0.85 -5.90
C LEU A 48 -18.81 0.46 -5.25
N LEU A 49 -18.82 -0.34 -4.16
CA LEU A 49 -17.63 -0.74 -3.43
C LEU A 49 -17.08 -2.07 -3.95
N ASN A 50 -15.77 -2.23 -3.86
CA ASN A 50 -15.12 -3.49 -4.19
C ASN A 50 -15.62 -4.62 -3.29
N THR A 51 -15.77 -5.79 -3.86
CA THR A 51 -15.90 -7.05 -3.11
C THR A 51 -14.56 -7.39 -2.45
N ALA A 52 -14.55 -8.24 -1.43
CA ALA A 52 -13.31 -8.74 -0.83
C ALA A 52 -12.37 -9.39 -1.88
N LYS A 53 -12.94 -10.10 -2.86
CA LYS A 53 -12.18 -10.69 -3.97
C LYS A 53 -11.48 -9.62 -4.82
N GLN A 54 -12.17 -8.56 -5.19
CA GLN A 54 -11.59 -7.43 -5.93
C GLN A 54 -10.54 -6.68 -5.08
N GLY A 55 -10.78 -6.50 -3.78
CA GLY A 55 -9.82 -5.88 -2.88
C GLY A 55 -8.53 -6.69 -2.68
N ALA A 56 -8.55 -8.00 -2.95
CA ALA A 56 -7.35 -8.84 -2.89
C ALA A 56 -6.48 -8.76 -4.16
N LEU A 57 -7.02 -8.31 -5.30
CA LEU A 57 -6.29 -8.30 -6.58
C LEU A 57 -4.99 -7.51 -6.55
N PRO A 58 -4.89 -6.31 -5.95
CA PRO A 58 -3.63 -5.58 -5.90
C PRO A 58 -2.53 -6.33 -5.14
N ALA A 59 -2.87 -7.02 -4.05
CA ALA A 59 -1.91 -7.82 -3.30
C ALA A 59 -1.45 -9.05 -4.09
N LEU A 60 -2.38 -9.72 -4.77
CA LEU A 60 -2.05 -10.85 -5.65
C LEU A 60 -1.15 -10.38 -6.79
N GLN A 61 -1.47 -9.28 -7.46
CA GLN A 61 -0.64 -8.74 -8.53
C GLN A 61 0.76 -8.35 -8.01
N ALA A 62 0.86 -7.64 -6.89
CA ALA A 62 2.14 -7.29 -6.29
C ALA A 62 3.03 -8.51 -6.01
N ALA A 63 2.41 -9.67 -5.70
CA ALA A 63 3.12 -10.90 -5.37
C ALA A 63 3.46 -11.79 -6.59
N THR A 64 2.74 -11.64 -7.70
CA THR A 64 2.83 -12.59 -8.83
C THR A 64 3.16 -11.95 -10.18
N ASP A 65 3.14 -10.62 -10.27
CA ASP A 65 3.48 -9.91 -11.50
C ASP A 65 4.99 -10.06 -11.77
N PRO A 66 5.39 -10.69 -12.89
CA PRO A 66 6.81 -10.88 -13.21
C PRO A 66 7.55 -9.56 -13.44
N ASP A 67 6.84 -8.49 -13.77
CA ASP A 67 7.39 -7.15 -13.97
C ASP A 67 7.36 -6.27 -12.71
N ALA A 68 6.95 -6.83 -11.57
CA ALA A 68 6.92 -6.11 -10.31
C ALA A 68 8.33 -5.79 -9.80
N GLN A 69 8.53 -4.53 -9.42
CA GLN A 69 9.82 -4.03 -8.94
C GLN A 69 9.72 -3.44 -7.53
N GLY A 70 10.82 -3.49 -6.81
CA GLY A 70 10.91 -2.83 -5.50
C GLY A 70 10.63 -1.34 -5.61
N GLY A 71 9.65 -0.86 -4.84
CA GLY A 71 9.14 0.50 -4.88
C GLY A 71 7.84 0.67 -5.67
N ASP A 72 7.36 -0.39 -6.35
CA ASP A 72 6.04 -0.36 -6.98
C ASP A 72 4.92 -0.23 -5.94
N TYR A 73 3.81 0.32 -6.40
CA TYR A 73 2.60 0.48 -5.61
C TYR A 73 1.40 0.04 -6.46
N TYR A 74 0.63 -0.91 -5.96
CA TYR A 74 -0.53 -1.46 -6.66
C TYR A 74 -1.83 -1.09 -5.97
N GLY A 75 -2.86 -0.84 -6.78
CA GLY A 75 -4.21 -0.52 -6.30
C GLY A 75 -5.29 -0.96 -7.29
N PRO A 76 -6.57 -0.77 -6.96
CA PRO A 76 -7.67 -1.01 -7.91
C PRO A 76 -7.52 -0.10 -9.12
N TYR A 77 -7.66 -0.67 -10.30
CA TYR A 77 -7.64 0.09 -11.55
C TYR A 77 -9.07 0.50 -11.93
N GLY A 78 -9.47 1.71 -11.49
CA GLY A 78 -10.81 2.24 -11.71
C GLY A 78 -10.96 3.65 -11.15
N PHE A 79 -12.19 4.03 -10.84
CA PHE A 79 -12.50 5.40 -10.43
C PHE A 79 -11.70 5.84 -9.18
N MET A 80 -10.82 6.82 -9.34
CA MET A 80 -9.94 7.40 -8.30
C MET A 80 -9.10 6.37 -7.54
N GLU A 81 -8.76 5.24 -8.16
CA GLU A 81 -8.08 4.11 -7.48
C GLU A 81 -8.82 3.58 -6.24
N ALA A 82 -10.06 4.01 -6.05
CA ALA A 82 -10.87 3.61 -4.90
C ALA A 82 -11.63 2.32 -5.15
N THR A 83 -12.09 2.11 -6.39
CA THR A 83 -12.84 0.92 -6.79
C THR A 83 -12.43 0.47 -8.20
N GLY A 84 -12.53 -0.82 -8.48
CA GLY A 84 -12.24 -1.35 -9.82
C GLY A 84 -12.31 -2.88 -9.84
N ALA A 85 -12.70 -3.42 -11.00
CA ALA A 85 -12.75 -4.86 -11.21
C ALA A 85 -11.37 -5.50 -11.46
N THR A 86 -10.35 -4.69 -11.72
CA THR A 86 -8.96 -5.09 -12.00
C THR A 86 -8.01 -4.32 -11.08
N SER A 87 -6.76 -4.73 -11.05
CA SER A 87 -5.69 -4.02 -10.35
C SER A 87 -4.63 -3.53 -11.33
N GLY A 88 -3.85 -2.55 -10.92
CA GLY A 88 -2.76 -1.98 -11.69
C GLY A 88 -1.81 -1.16 -10.83
N ARG A 89 -0.79 -0.58 -11.47
CA ARG A 89 0.12 0.34 -10.77
C ARG A 89 -0.64 1.59 -10.36
N ALA A 90 -0.59 1.90 -9.07
CA ALA A 90 -1.19 3.06 -8.44
C ALA A 90 -0.18 4.20 -8.26
N VAL A 91 -0.66 5.42 -8.05
CA VAL A 91 0.19 6.59 -7.87
C VAL A 91 0.27 6.98 -6.40
N ALA A 92 1.45 6.81 -5.80
CA ALA A 92 1.71 7.30 -4.46
C ALA A 92 1.71 8.84 -4.43
N THR A 93 1.13 9.44 -3.40
CA THR A 93 1.12 10.91 -3.22
C THR A 93 2.55 11.48 -3.15
N ALA A 94 2.71 12.77 -3.46
CA ALA A 94 4.01 13.45 -3.36
C ALA A 94 4.60 13.30 -1.94
N THR A 95 3.78 13.49 -0.91
CA THR A 95 4.18 13.30 0.50
C THR A 95 4.66 11.88 0.77
N ALA A 96 3.99 10.84 0.22
CA ALA A 96 4.41 9.45 0.42
C ALA A 96 5.74 9.11 -0.28
N ARG A 97 6.12 9.90 -1.30
CA ARG A 97 7.36 9.75 -2.07
C ARG A 97 8.49 10.64 -1.56
N ASP A 98 8.21 11.56 -0.63
CA ASP A 98 9.22 12.46 -0.07
C ASP A 98 10.30 11.67 0.71
N PRO A 99 11.57 11.72 0.27
CA PRO A 99 12.64 10.94 0.89
C PRO A 99 12.99 11.43 2.29
N LEU A 100 12.88 12.72 2.57
CA LEU A 100 13.20 13.27 3.90
C LEU A 100 12.18 12.83 4.93
N LEU A 101 10.90 12.90 4.58
CA LEU A 101 9.82 12.40 5.45
C LEU A 101 9.89 10.89 5.64
N ALA A 102 10.27 10.16 4.61
CA ALA A 102 10.41 8.70 4.68
C ALA A 102 11.57 8.28 5.58
N THR A 103 12.72 8.94 5.48
CA THR A 103 13.86 8.72 6.37
C THR A 103 13.49 9.06 7.81
N ARG A 104 12.81 10.20 8.05
CA ARG A 104 12.36 10.55 9.40
C ARG A 104 11.40 9.52 9.97
N LEU A 105 10.44 9.04 9.17
CA LEU A 105 9.51 7.97 9.59
C LEU A 105 10.27 6.70 9.96
N TRP A 106 11.31 6.34 9.20
CA TRP A 106 12.15 5.18 9.48
C TRP A 106 12.83 5.28 10.84
N GLU A 107 13.50 6.41 11.13
CA GLU A 107 14.20 6.60 12.40
C GLU A 107 13.22 6.61 13.59
N VAL A 108 12.09 7.31 13.47
CA VAL A 108 11.05 7.27 14.51
C VAL A 108 10.53 5.85 14.74
N SER A 109 10.38 5.06 13.67
CA SER A 109 9.93 3.67 13.80
C SER A 109 10.95 2.80 14.53
N LYS A 110 12.25 3.00 14.28
CA LYS A 110 13.33 2.33 15.03
C LYS A 110 13.28 2.70 16.52
N ASP A 111 13.17 3.99 16.81
CA ASP A 111 13.13 4.47 18.19
C ASP A 111 11.92 3.90 18.96
N MET A 112 10.76 3.89 18.33
CA MET A 112 9.52 3.40 18.96
C MET A 112 9.49 1.88 19.16
N THR A 113 10.12 1.12 18.28
CA THR A 113 10.09 -0.35 18.32
C THR A 113 11.32 -0.95 18.99
N GLY A 114 12.42 -0.20 19.09
CA GLY A 114 13.72 -0.71 19.50
C GLY A 114 14.35 -1.67 18.48
N ILE A 115 13.81 -1.78 17.27
CA ILE A 115 14.27 -2.69 16.22
C ILE A 115 15.04 -1.91 15.15
N ASP A 116 16.30 -2.25 14.96
CA ASP A 116 17.10 -1.81 13.81
C ASP A 116 17.37 -3.00 12.88
N PRO A 117 16.81 -2.98 11.65
CA PRO A 117 17.07 -4.06 10.69
C PRO A 117 18.48 -4.03 10.08
N GLY A 118 19.34 -3.10 10.44
CA GLY A 118 20.73 -3.01 9.98
C GLY A 118 20.87 -2.63 8.50
N LEU A 119 19.86 -2.00 7.89
CA LEU A 119 19.91 -1.55 6.51
C LEU A 119 20.59 -0.17 6.41
N PRO A 120 21.46 0.05 5.40
CA PRO A 120 22.09 1.35 5.19
C PRO A 120 21.05 2.44 4.88
N PRO A 121 21.38 3.72 5.08
CA PRO A 121 20.56 4.81 4.59
C PRO A 121 20.29 4.69 3.09
N ALA A 122 19.11 5.11 2.67
CA ALA A 122 18.81 5.22 1.25
C ALA A 122 19.67 6.34 0.62
N ALA A 123 20.31 6.04 -0.50
CA ALA A 123 21.07 7.01 -1.27
C ALA A 123 20.12 8.02 -1.93
#